data_e160cc36a32beb424d61120e13920df4
#
_entry.id   e160cc36a32beb424d61120e13920df4
#
_cell.length_a   1.000
_cell.length_b   1.000
_cell.length_c   1.000
_cell.angle_alpha   90.00
_cell.angle_beta   90.00
_cell.angle_gamma   90.00
#
_symmetry.space_group_name_H-M   'P 1'
#
loop_
_entity.id
_entity.type
_entity.pdbx_description
1 polymer ?
#
loop_
_entity_poly.entity_id
_entity_poly.type
_entity_poly.pdbx_seq_one_letter_code
_entity_poly.pdbx_strand_id
1 'polypeptide(L)'
;MRIIWCPTGRDLWFDLAVKMQSENIAEIVMWLGDDRHEKKAKTQFPGAKILSLNATRWQNQTVPQTSSAQCRKSQLWLANDWYPIRDIATKLIDRDDKEGRLSPLEREAYLHELIFWAVSEIENLRPEAIVLAEAAHSTQQYVLQAVARVMGVKVLHFVSWPILPGLELRTSGEGPREFADQGSGERTSFLVSAFAEVDAYIKKFKDGDYGFEPRYMKIQSDAAHAGRGRQISSQIRKVFSTLRLLSDKHRKWATARKALIQAQSVIGQSKTFGAKPYVYFPLHYEPERTTTPDGAMYRDQLQALALLRSIVPDEVEIIVKEHPSTHNHRMLGHLGRHPRHYKALTRIAGLSLLPHTTPSNQLLSGCVAVATITGTAALEGAILGKPALYFGNPWYQDCPNTLRYDQKLTWKDILQSSSSSLEHIREWLVATLTSHVVPGTINPSNESYFSRWYTNDTFRTEEFEGIFNILKNVLLQQVKENNQKQALNVNGK
;
A
#
# COMPACT_ATOMS: atom_id res chain seq x y z
N MET A 1 14.84 7.95 22.86
CA MET A 1 13.55 7.31 22.58
C MET A 1 13.77 5.87 22.13
N ARG A 2 13.02 4.91 22.67
CA ARG A 2 13.12 3.49 22.32
C ARG A 2 12.22 3.17 21.12
N ILE A 3 12.78 2.64 20.03
CA ILE A 3 11.99 2.40 18.82
C ILE A 3 12.16 0.99 18.25
N ILE A 4 11.09 0.48 17.64
CA ILE A 4 11.14 -0.66 16.73
C ILE A 4 11.36 -0.13 15.31
N TRP A 5 12.36 -0.66 14.62
CA TRP A 5 12.73 -0.25 13.27
C TRP A 5 12.39 -1.33 12.25
N CYS A 6 11.55 -0.98 11.28
CA CYS A 6 11.09 -1.90 10.22
C CYS A 6 11.52 -1.40 8.84
N PRO A 7 12.77 -1.69 8.42
CA PRO A 7 13.31 -1.23 7.15
C PRO A 7 12.84 -2.07 5.96
N THR A 8 13.09 -1.55 4.76
CA THR A 8 13.14 -2.34 3.53
C THR A 8 14.58 -2.73 3.18
N GLY A 9 14.78 -3.42 2.03
CA GLY A 9 16.10 -3.89 1.60
C GLY A 9 17.04 -2.81 1.03
N ARG A 10 16.74 -1.50 1.16
CA ARG A 10 17.67 -0.42 0.79
C ARG A 10 18.67 -0.14 1.91
N ASP A 11 19.96 0.05 1.56
CA ASP A 11 21.02 0.43 2.51
C ASP A 11 20.68 1.75 3.24
N LEU A 12 20.00 2.68 2.57
CA LEU A 12 19.51 3.93 3.14
C LEU A 12 18.85 3.75 4.51
N TRP A 13 17.95 2.77 4.66
CA TRP A 13 17.23 2.55 5.92
C TRP A 13 18.12 2.03 7.04
N PHE A 14 19.20 1.31 6.69
CA PHE A 14 20.20 0.90 7.66
C PHE A 14 21.04 2.11 8.12
N ASP A 15 21.51 2.93 7.18
CA ASP A 15 22.34 4.10 7.47
C ASP A 15 21.57 5.16 8.29
N LEU A 16 20.26 5.34 8.02
CA LEU A 16 19.37 6.18 8.83
C LEU A 16 19.27 5.69 10.28
N ALA A 17 19.09 4.39 10.49
CA ALA A 17 19.02 3.82 11.84
C ALA A 17 20.34 4.03 12.60
N VAL A 18 21.48 3.85 11.93
CA VAL A 18 22.81 4.11 12.50
C VAL A 18 22.93 5.56 12.93
N LYS A 19 22.57 6.52 12.05
CA LYS A 19 22.63 7.95 12.36
C LYS A 19 21.71 8.33 13.50
N MET A 20 20.46 7.82 13.52
CA MET A 20 19.52 8.07 14.61
C MET A 20 20.07 7.63 15.97
N GLN A 21 20.72 6.46 16.03
CA GLN A 21 21.28 5.96 17.27
C GLN A 21 22.58 6.70 17.65
N SER A 22 23.45 7.02 16.71
CA SER A 22 24.71 7.74 17.00
C SER A 22 24.49 9.16 17.48
N GLU A 23 23.42 9.84 17.02
CA GLU A 23 23.02 11.16 17.51
C GLU A 23 22.14 11.10 18.78
N ASN A 24 21.94 9.92 19.39
CA ASN A 24 21.12 9.70 20.57
C ASN A 24 19.64 10.14 20.42
N ILE A 25 19.12 10.18 19.19
CA ILE A 25 17.72 10.50 18.91
C ILE A 25 16.86 9.30 19.26
N ALA A 26 17.32 8.10 18.84
CA ALA A 26 16.58 6.86 19.09
C ALA A 26 17.52 5.71 19.44
N GLU A 27 17.09 4.86 20.38
CA GLU A 27 17.65 3.54 20.68
C GLU A 27 16.86 2.50 19.87
N ILE A 28 17.53 1.77 19.00
CA ILE A 28 16.90 0.66 18.26
C ILE A 28 16.78 -0.53 19.22
N VAL A 29 15.57 -0.83 19.68
CA VAL A 29 15.30 -1.97 20.60
C VAL A 29 14.89 -3.24 19.87
N MET A 30 14.35 -3.09 18.65
CA MET A 30 14.07 -4.21 17.74
C MET A 30 14.29 -3.76 16.28
N TRP A 31 14.83 -4.67 15.49
CA TRP A 31 14.93 -4.60 14.04
C TRP A 31 14.07 -5.71 13.44
N LEU A 32 13.08 -5.37 12.61
CA LEU A 32 12.23 -6.32 11.91
C LEU A 32 12.28 -6.04 10.40
N GLY A 33 13.23 -6.63 9.72
CA GLY A 33 13.52 -6.38 8.29
C GLY A 33 13.70 -7.65 7.48
N ASP A 34 14.22 -7.50 6.27
CA ASP A 34 14.62 -8.63 5.43
C ASP A 34 16.00 -9.19 5.86
N ASP A 35 16.40 -10.31 5.25
CA ASP A 35 17.67 -10.98 5.59
C ASP A 35 18.91 -10.20 5.17
N ARG A 36 18.77 -9.20 4.29
CA ARG A 36 19.88 -8.49 3.67
C ARG A 36 20.78 -7.78 4.68
N HIS A 37 20.16 -7.14 5.66
CA HIS A 37 20.89 -6.35 6.67
C HIS A 37 21.00 -7.05 8.02
N GLU A 38 20.50 -8.27 8.16
CA GLU A 38 20.45 -8.99 9.44
C GLU A 38 21.83 -9.06 10.14
N LYS A 39 22.87 -9.46 9.40
CA LYS A 39 24.23 -9.56 9.95
C LYS A 39 24.79 -8.19 10.37
N LYS A 40 24.62 -7.17 9.53
CA LYS A 40 25.04 -5.79 9.84
C LYS A 40 24.31 -5.26 11.06
N ALA A 41 22.99 -5.48 11.15
CA ALA A 41 22.17 -5.03 12.25
C ALA A 41 22.57 -5.69 13.59
N LYS A 42 22.86 -6.99 13.60
CA LYS A 42 23.38 -7.69 14.81
C LYS A 42 24.69 -7.10 15.34
N THR A 43 25.56 -6.66 14.44
CA THR A 43 26.83 -6.04 14.83
C THR A 43 26.62 -4.60 15.30
N GLN A 44 25.82 -3.83 14.60
CA GLN A 44 25.63 -2.40 14.84
C GLN A 44 24.74 -2.12 16.04
N PHE A 45 23.74 -2.97 16.30
CA PHE A 45 22.75 -2.84 17.38
C PHE A 45 22.80 -4.05 18.33
N PRO A 46 23.89 -4.26 19.08
CA PRO A 46 24.06 -5.48 19.88
C PRO A 46 23.02 -5.65 21.00
N GLY A 47 22.38 -4.55 21.45
CA GLY A 47 21.29 -4.58 22.42
C GLY A 47 19.91 -4.78 21.84
N ALA A 48 19.77 -4.75 20.50
CA ALA A 48 18.49 -4.88 19.84
C ALA A 48 18.12 -6.34 19.55
N LYS A 49 16.83 -6.64 19.57
CA LYS A 49 16.30 -7.90 19.06
C LYS A 49 16.25 -7.85 17.54
N ILE A 50 17.08 -8.62 16.86
CA ILE A 50 17.13 -8.63 15.39
C ILE A 50 16.32 -9.80 14.86
N LEU A 51 15.26 -9.51 14.10
CA LEU A 51 14.38 -10.50 13.48
C LEU A 51 14.31 -10.29 11.97
N SER A 52 14.38 -11.41 11.25
CA SER A 52 14.10 -11.43 9.81
C SER A 52 12.63 -11.70 9.56
N LEU A 53 12.02 -10.96 8.62
CA LEU A 53 10.67 -11.23 8.14
C LEU A 53 10.53 -12.63 7.54
N ASN A 54 11.59 -13.18 6.93
CA ASN A 54 11.57 -14.53 6.39
C ASN A 54 11.58 -15.58 7.49
N ALA A 55 12.32 -15.37 8.58
CA ALA A 55 12.37 -16.28 9.71
C ALA A 55 11.04 -16.35 10.48
N THR A 56 10.26 -15.27 10.48
CA THR A 56 8.96 -15.18 11.18
C THR A 56 7.77 -15.61 10.35
N ARG A 57 7.97 -16.03 9.09
CA ARG A 57 6.87 -16.57 8.26
C ARG A 57 6.42 -17.93 8.77
N TRP A 58 5.12 -18.21 8.67
CA TRP A 58 4.51 -19.48 9.05
C TRP A 58 5.23 -20.71 8.45
N GLN A 59 5.83 -20.56 7.25
CA GLN A 59 6.56 -21.61 6.55
C GLN A 59 7.80 -22.10 7.30
N ASN A 60 8.37 -21.27 8.16
CA ASN A 60 9.58 -21.55 8.93
C ASN A 60 9.26 -21.94 10.39
N GLN A 61 7.99 -22.06 10.75
CA GLN A 61 7.48 -22.51 12.06
C GLN A 61 8.04 -21.76 13.29
N THR A 62 8.59 -20.58 13.09
CA THR A 62 9.17 -19.83 14.19
C THR A 62 8.48 -18.48 14.36
N VAL A 63 7.23 -18.51 14.79
CA VAL A 63 6.81 -17.42 15.66
C VAL A 63 7.66 -17.56 16.91
N PRO A 64 8.45 -16.54 17.30
CA PRO A 64 9.31 -16.66 18.46
C PRO A 64 8.49 -17.12 19.66
N GLN A 65 8.90 -18.23 20.31
CA GLN A 65 8.21 -18.71 21.50
C GLN A 65 8.24 -17.61 22.54
N THR A 66 7.08 -17.12 22.89
CA THR A 66 6.94 -16.16 23.98
C THR A 66 6.90 -16.91 25.27
N SER A 67 7.89 -16.68 26.14
CA SER A 67 7.82 -17.16 27.51
C SER A 67 6.63 -16.48 28.19
N SER A 68 5.57 -17.23 28.48
CA SER A 68 4.49 -16.90 29.41
C SER A 68 3.89 -15.49 29.34
N ALA A 69 3.86 -14.84 28.20
CA ALA A 69 3.09 -13.63 28.03
C ALA A 69 1.60 -13.96 28.21
N GLN A 70 1.16 -13.95 29.45
CA GLN A 70 -0.25 -13.89 29.74
C GLN A 70 -0.75 -12.62 29.06
N CYS A 71 -1.56 -12.78 28.03
CA CYS A 71 -2.29 -11.70 27.40
C CYS A 71 -3.20 -11.07 28.47
N ARG A 72 -2.61 -10.27 29.37
CA ARG A 72 -3.29 -9.69 30.54
C ARG A 72 -4.33 -8.65 30.15
N LYS A 73 -4.28 -8.17 28.90
CA LYS A 73 -5.20 -7.14 28.40
C LYS A 73 -6.19 -7.75 27.43
N SER A 74 -7.26 -8.34 27.98
CA SER A 74 -8.49 -8.66 27.25
C SER A 74 -9.05 -7.46 26.45
N GLN A 75 -8.63 -6.24 26.77
CA GLN A 75 -9.00 -5.00 26.10
C GLN A 75 -8.62 -4.96 24.60
N LEU A 76 -7.55 -5.65 24.18
CA LEU A 76 -7.18 -5.78 22.78
C LEU A 76 -8.34 -6.35 21.93
N TRP A 77 -8.99 -7.40 22.45
CA TRP A 77 -10.08 -8.10 21.79
C TRP A 77 -11.39 -7.32 21.78
N LEU A 78 -11.52 -6.32 22.69
CA LEU A 78 -12.67 -5.45 22.83
C LEU A 78 -12.49 -4.11 22.11
N ALA A 79 -11.33 -3.86 21.51
CA ALA A 79 -11.10 -2.65 20.72
C ALA A 79 -12.05 -2.60 19.52
N ASN A 80 -12.68 -1.45 19.28
CA ASN A 80 -13.62 -1.27 18.17
C ASN A 80 -13.00 -1.60 16.80
N ASP A 81 -11.70 -1.36 16.67
CA ASP A 81 -10.95 -1.58 15.42
C ASP A 81 -10.52 -3.03 15.24
N TRP A 82 -10.80 -3.92 16.23
CA TRP A 82 -10.27 -5.29 16.20
C TRP A 82 -10.73 -6.12 15.02
N TYR A 83 -12.02 -6.04 14.68
CA TYR A 83 -12.56 -6.81 13.55
C TYR A 83 -11.93 -6.41 12.21
N PRO A 84 -11.81 -5.12 11.85
CA PRO A 84 -11.07 -4.70 10.67
C PRO A 84 -9.62 -5.16 10.68
N ILE A 85 -8.92 -5.10 11.81
CA ILE A 85 -7.53 -5.57 11.97
C ILE A 85 -7.45 -7.07 11.67
N ARG A 86 -8.33 -7.88 12.27
CA ARG A 86 -8.38 -9.32 12.06
C ARG A 86 -8.65 -9.69 10.60
N ASP A 87 -9.60 -9.01 9.98
CA ASP A 87 -9.97 -9.24 8.58
C ASP A 87 -8.79 -8.97 7.63
N ILE A 88 -8.10 -7.85 7.81
CA ILE A 88 -6.91 -7.50 7.01
C ILE A 88 -5.77 -8.49 7.27
N ALA A 89 -5.48 -8.82 8.54
CA ALA A 89 -4.43 -9.76 8.89
C ALA A 89 -4.67 -11.14 8.31
N THR A 90 -5.91 -11.65 8.38
CA THR A 90 -6.28 -12.93 7.77
C THR A 90 -6.05 -12.91 6.25
N LYS A 91 -6.38 -11.81 5.58
CA LYS A 91 -6.16 -11.66 4.14
C LYS A 91 -4.68 -11.56 3.78
N LEU A 92 -3.85 -10.98 4.66
CA LEU A 92 -2.40 -10.99 4.49
C LEU A 92 -1.83 -12.40 4.64
N ILE A 93 -2.33 -13.21 5.59
CA ILE A 93 -1.97 -14.63 5.72
C ILE A 93 -2.34 -15.38 4.43
N ASP A 94 -3.52 -15.16 3.87
CA ASP A 94 -3.92 -15.74 2.58
C ASP A 94 -2.95 -15.39 1.46
N ARG A 95 -2.49 -14.14 1.41
CA ARG A 95 -1.53 -13.67 0.41
C ARG A 95 -0.17 -14.33 0.56
N ASP A 96 0.26 -14.56 1.79
CA ASP A 96 1.53 -15.22 2.10
C ASP A 96 1.46 -16.74 1.85
N ASP A 97 0.30 -17.36 2.06
CA ASP A 97 0.02 -18.76 1.78
C ASP A 97 -0.41 -19.00 0.31
N LYS A 98 0.48 -18.69 -0.61
CA LYS A 98 0.23 -18.81 -2.07
C LYS A 98 -0.13 -20.22 -2.53
N GLU A 99 0.19 -21.22 -1.75
CA GLU A 99 -0.03 -22.64 -2.07
C GLU A 99 -1.28 -23.21 -1.41
N GLY A 100 -1.95 -22.44 -0.54
CA GLY A 100 -3.14 -22.87 0.20
C GLY A 100 -2.85 -24.03 1.13
N ARG A 101 -1.72 -24.01 1.85
CA ARG A 101 -1.29 -25.07 2.76
C ARG A 101 -1.99 -25.01 4.10
N LEU A 102 -2.35 -23.79 4.53
CA LEU A 102 -3.03 -23.57 5.79
C LEU A 102 -4.55 -23.78 5.64
N SER A 103 -5.11 -24.60 6.48
CA SER A 103 -6.55 -24.65 6.68
C SER A 103 -7.05 -23.34 7.33
N PRO A 104 -8.34 -23.02 7.29
CA PRO A 104 -8.88 -21.84 7.99
C PRO A 104 -8.53 -21.83 9.48
N LEU A 105 -8.58 -22.97 10.14
CA LEU A 105 -8.26 -23.11 11.57
C LEU A 105 -6.76 -22.82 11.86
N GLU A 106 -5.87 -23.32 11.00
CA GLU A 106 -4.43 -23.05 11.15
C GLU A 106 -4.10 -21.58 10.91
N ARG A 107 -4.80 -20.90 10.01
CA ARG A 107 -4.66 -19.45 9.82
C ARG A 107 -5.09 -18.66 11.05
N GLU A 108 -6.18 -19.06 11.70
CA GLU A 108 -6.63 -18.45 12.95
C GLU A 108 -5.62 -18.70 14.08
N ALA A 109 -5.11 -19.92 14.22
CA ALA A 109 -4.09 -20.24 15.19
C ALA A 109 -2.81 -19.41 14.98
N TYR A 110 -2.33 -19.34 13.74
CA TYR A 110 -1.15 -18.53 13.39
C TYR A 110 -1.37 -17.04 13.65
N LEU A 111 -2.55 -16.51 13.37
CA LEU A 111 -2.89 -15.12 13.69
C LEU A 111 -2.82 -14.87 15.21
N HIS A 112 -3.35 -15.78 16.01
CA HIS A 112 -3.28 -15.69 17.47
C HIS A 112 -1.83 -15.73 17.98
N GLU A 113 -1.00 -16.60 17.44
CA GLU A 113 0.43 -16.66 17.77
C GLU A 113 1.14 -15.34 17.46
N LEU A 114 0.85 -14.73 16.30
CA LEU A 114 1.41 -13.44 15.94
C LEU A 114 0.95 -12.31 16.87
N ILE A 115 -0.29 -12.34 17.31
CA ILE A 115 -0.81 -11.33 18.25
C ILE A 115 -0.13 -11.47 19.61
N PHE A 116 -0.03 -12.72 20.16
CA PHE A 116 0.67 -12.96 21.39
C PHE A 116 2.14 -12.54 21.33
N TRP A 117 2.79 -12.85 20.22
CA TRP A 117 4.15 -12.39 19.96
C TRP A 117 4.23 -10.86 19.99
N ALA A 118 3.38 -10.16 19.22
CA ALA A 118 3.41 -8.70 19.15
C ALA A 118 3.15 -8.03 20.51
N VAL A 119 2.18 -8.53 21.29
CA VAL A 119 1.91 -8.05 22.66
C VAL A 119 3.14 -8.24 23.53
N SER A 120 3.73 -9.44 23.51
CA SER A 120 4.92 -9.76 24.31
C SER A 120 6.11 -8.86 23.96
N GLU A 121 6.36 -8.63 22.66
CA GLU A 121 7.46 -7.77 22.24
C GLU A 121 7.26 -6.33 22.70
N ILE A 122 6.05 -5.79 22.60
CA ILE A 122 5.75 -4.43 23.03
C ILE A 122 5.85 -4.29 24.56
N GLU A 123 5.35 -5.26 25.33
CA GLU A 123 5.44 -5.23 26.80
C GLU A 123 6.89 -5.36 27.29
N ASN A 124 7.69 -6.24 26.68
CA ASN A 124 9.07 -6.49 27.08
C ASN A 124 10.02 -5.36 26.65
N LEU A 125 9.89 -4.91 25.41
CA LEU A 125 10.78 -3.89 24.84
C LEU A 125 10.34 -2.46 25.19
N ARG A 126 9.07 -2.26 25.52
CA ARG A 126 8.48 -0.94 25.84
C ARG A 126 8.89 0.13 24.84
N PRO A 127 8.64 -0.10 23.52
CA PRO A 127 8.94 0.91 22.53
C PRO A 127 8.02 2.11 22.67
N GLU A 128 8.55 3.28 22.42
CA GLU A 128 7.76 4.53 22.40
C GLU A 128 7.23 4.83 21.01
N ALA A 129 7.88 4.27 19.98
CA ALA A 129 7.38 4.32 18.60
C ALA A 129 7.81 3.09 17.78
N ILE A 130 7.06 2.84 16.70
CA ILE A 130 7.46 1.94 15.60
C ILE A 130 7.66 2.79 14.36
N VAL A 131 8.78 2.62 13.67
CA VAL A 131 9.08 3.29 12.40
C VAL A 131 9.15 2.23 11.30
N LEU A 132 8.28 2.36 10.30
CA LEU A 132 8.27 1.50 9.13
C LEU A 132 8.69 2.30 7.90
N ALA A 133 9.57 1.73 7.11
CA ALA A 133 10.00 2.32 5.83
C ALA A 133 8.85 2.41 4.81
N GLU A 134 7.80 1.63 4.98
CA GLU A 134 6.56 1.67 4.19
C GLU A 134 5.37 1.20 5.02
N ALA A 135 4.15 1.49 4.56
CA ALA A 135 2.96 0.94 5.17
C ALA A 135 3.06 -0.60 5.23
N ALA A 136 2.86 -1.17 6.43
CA ALA A 136 3.07 -2.60 6.66
C ALA A 136 2.16 -3.44 5.78
N HIS A 137 2.75 -4.29 4.95
CA HIS A 137 2.05 -5.21 4.07
C HIS A 137 2.56 -6.66 4.17
N SER A 138 3.52 -6.93 5.04
CA SER A 138 3.78 -8.29 5.55
C SER A 138 2.87 -8.56 6.75
N THR A 139 2.46 -9.80 6.93
CA THR A 139 1.54 -10.18 8.02
C THR A 139 2.11 -9.81 9.38
N GLN A 140 3.40 -10.07 9.61
CA GLN A 140 4.08 -9.83 10.89
C GLN A 140 4.15 -8.33 11.23
N GLN A 141 4.59 -7.51 10.28
CA GLN A 141 4.67 -6.05 10.48
C GLN A 141 3.28 -5.46 10.67
N TYR A 142 2.27 -5.96 9.92
CA TYR A 142 0.90 -5.48 10.06
C TYR A 142 0.32 -5.80 11.43
N VAL A 143 0.48 -7.03 11.93
CA VAL A 143 0.00 -7.41 13.27
C VAL A 143 0.74 -6.63 14.35
N LEU A 144 2.07 -6.49 14.24
CA LEU A 144 2.87 -5.73 15.19
C LEU A 144 2.41 -4.27 15.29
N GLN A 145 2.26 -3.58 14.14
CA GLN A 145 1.79 -2.18 14.14
C GLN A 145 0.35 -2.04 14.65
N ALA A 146 -0.54 -2.99 14.31
CA ALA A 146 -1.93 -2.93 14.73
C ALA A 146 -2.07 -3.12 16.25
N VAL A 147 -1.35 -4.08 16.82
CA VAL A 147 -1.28 -4.28 18.28
C VAL A 147 -0.67 -3.07 18.98
N ALA A 148 0.43 -2.52 18.41
CA ALA A 148 1.08 -1.33 18.97
C ALA A 148 0.13 -0.14 19.05
N ARG A 149 -0.66 0.12 17.99
CA ARG A 149 -1.69 1.18 18.00
C ARG A 149 -2.72 0.98 19.11
N VAL A 150 -3.26 -0.23 19.25
CA VAL A 150 -4.23 -0.54 20.32
C VAL A 150 -3.61 -0.37 21.72
N MET A 151 -2.30 -0.63 21.85
CA MET A 151 -1.54 -0.43 23.09
C MET A 151 -1.05 1.01 23.28
N GLY A 152 -1.40 1.94 22.39
CA GLY A 152 -1.06 3.36 22.50
C GLY A 152 0.37 3.72 22.10
N VAL A 153 1.08 2.83 21.39
CA VAL A 153 2.41 3.10 20.84
C VAL A 153 2.27 3.83 19.50
N LYS A 154 3.02 4.92 19.32
CA LYS A 154 3.01 5.68 18.05
C LYS A 154 3.59 4.82 16.94
N VAL A 155 2.91 4.78 15.80
CA VAL A 155 3.38 4.06 14.60
C VAL A 155 3.51 5.02 13.44
N LEU A 156 4.70 5.10 12.88
CA LEU A 156 5.07 5.96 11.75
C LEU A 156 5.39 5.09 10.53
N HIS A 157 4.94 5.51 9.34
CA HIS A 157 5.31 4.85 8.09
C HIS A 157 5.39 5.85 6.95
N PHE A 158 6.18 5.51 5.93
CA PHE A 158 6.28 6.31 4.73
C PHE A 158 5.31 5.84 3.66
N VAL A 159 4.77 6.82 2.91
CA VAL A 159 3.90 6.62 1.74
C VAL A 159 4.62 7.17 0.52
N SER A 160 4.79 6.34 -0.51
CA SER A 160 5.40 6.77 -1.78
C SER A 160 4.43 7.56 -2.65
N TRP A 161 4.96 8.58 -3.30
CA TRP A 161 4.31 9.25 -4.41
C TRP A 161 4.62 8.49 -5.72
N PRO A 162 3.61 8.04 -6.48
CA PRO A 162 3.87 7.24 -7.68
C PRO A 162 4.33 8.04 -8.89
N ILE A 163 4.17 9.38 -8.86
CA ILE A 163 4.50 10.27 -9.98
C ILE A 163 5.93 10.78 -9.94
N LEU A 164 6.58 10.76 -8.76
CA LEU A 164 7.95 11.22 -8.53
C LEU A 164 8.55 10.49 -7.32
N PRO A 165 9.89 10.49 -7.14
CA PRO A 165 10.52 9.87 -5.96
C PRO A 165 10.35 10.76 -4.73
N GLY A 166 9.17 10.76 -4.16
CA GLY A 166 8.79 11.50 -2.98
C GLY A 166 8.19 10.59 -1.92
N LEU A 167 8.48 10.88 -0.67
CA LEU A 167 8.02 10.16 0.51
C LEU A 167 7.32 11.10 1.46
N GLU A 168 6.17 10.68 1.92
CA GLU A 168 5.36 11.36 2.92
C GLU A 168 5.33 10.53 4.19
N LEU A 169 5.69 11.12 5.34
CA LEU A 169 5.60 10.45 6.63
C LEU A 169 4.19 10.60 7.20
N ARG A 170 3.59 9.48 7.60
CA ARG A 170 2.27 9.44 8.22
C ARG A 170 2.28 8.67 9.52
N THR A 171 1.40 9.03 10.42
CA THR A 171 0.99 8.13 11.49
C THR A 171 0.19 6.97 10.92
N SER A 172 0.23 5.79 11.53
CA SER A 172 -0.38 4.58 10.98
C SER A 172 -1.88 4.70 10.80
N GLY A 173 -2.37 4.00 9.80
CA GLY A 173 -3.78 4.00 9.44
C GLY A 173 -4.18 5.26 8.69
N GLU A 174 -5.24 5.91 9.14
CA GLU A 174 -5.79 7.14 8.57
C GLU A 174 -5.25 8.42 9.25
N GLY A 175 -4.14 8.29 9.95
CA GLY A 175 -3.55 9.40 10.74
C GLY A 175 -3.06 10.55 9.87
N PRO A 176 -2.87 11.72 10.49
CA PRO A 176 -2.45 12.91 9.78
C PRO A 176 -1.08 12.73 9.13
N ARG A 177 -0.84 13.55 8.13
CA ARG A 177 0.47 13.74 7.51
C ARG A 177 1.36 14.51 8.49
N GLU A 178 2.60 14.06 8.65
CA GLU A 178 3.59 14.82 9.40
C GLU A 178 4.20 15.90 8.50
N PHE A 179 4.52 17.04 9.08
CA PHE A 179 5.14 18.13 8.33
C PHE A 179 6.62 17.81 8.07
N ALA A 180 7.02 17.89 6.82
CA ALA A 180 8.41 17.87 6.45
C ALA A 180 9.09 19.17 6.93
N ASP A 181 10.22 19.05 7.61
CA ASP A 181 10.99 20.22 8.01
C ASP A 181 11.42 21.02 6.78
N GLN A 182 11.09 22.30 6.79
CA GLN A 182 11.46 23.26 5.74
C GLN A 182 12.87 23.81 5.96
N GLY A 183 13.80 23.03 6.51
CA GLY A 183 15.20 23.43 6.69
C GLY A 183 15.70 24.19 5.46
N SER A 184 16.27 25.35 5.69
CA SER A 184 16.67 26.33 4.70
C SER A 184 17.51 25.71 3.57
N GLY A 185 16.93 25.56 2.39
CA GLY A 185 17.64 25.24 1.15
C GLY A 185 17.86 23.75 0.83
N GLU A 186 17.72 22.86 1.78
CA GLU A 186 18.11 21.44 1.64
C GLU A 186 17.24 20.60 0.66
N ARG A 187 16.11 21.13 0.19
CA ARG A 187 15.21 20.45 -0.77
C ARG A 187 14.95 21.26 -2.04
N THR A 188 15.67 22.35 -2.26
CA THR A 188 15.36 23.29 -3.36
C THR A 188 15.50 22.59 -4.72
N SER A 189 16.53 21.78 -4.91
CA SER A 189 16.75 21.07 -6.19
C SER A 189 15.68 20.01 -6.42
N PHE A 190 15.32 19.25 -5.38
CA PHE A 190 14.21 18.30 -5.43
C PHE A 190 12.89 18.98 -5.79
N LEU A 191 12.51 20.06 -5.09
CA LEU A 191 11.23 20.74 -5.30
C LEU A 191 11.08 21.31 -6.71
N VAL A 192 12.14 21.93 -7.26
CA VAL A 192 12.13 22.45 -8.65
C VAL A 192 11.83 21.32 -9.63
N SER A 193 12.52 20.19 -9.49
CA SER A 193 12.31 19.03 -10.36
C SER A 193 10.94 18.39 -10.12
N ALA A 194 10.48 18.30 -8.87
CA ALA A 194 9.20 17.71 -8.48
C ALA A 194 8.02 18.50 -9.03
N PHE A 195 8.08 19.84 -9.03
CA PHE A 195 7.04 20.68 -9.63
C PHE A 195 6.93 20.46 -11.14
N ALA A 196 8.07 20.32 -11.84
CA ALA A 196 8.08 20.00 -13.26
C ALA A 196 7.44 18.61 -13.54
N GLU A 197 7.63 17.62 -12.68
CA GLU A 197 6.98 16.31 -12.80
C GLU A 197 5.45 16.40 -12.59
N VAL A 198 5.00 17.19 -11.60
CA VAL A 198 3.57 17.45 -11.38
C VAL A 198 2.95 18.12 -12.61
N ASP A 199 3.60 19.14 -13.14
CA ASP A 199 3.11 19.84 -14.33
C ASP A 199 3.09 18.93 -15.56
N ALA A 200 4.11 18.08 -15.73
CA ALA A 200 4.14 17.08 -16.79
C ALA A 200 3.06 16.01 -16.64
N TYR A 201 2.78 15.58 -15.40
CA TYR A 201 1.71 14.63 -15.10
C TYR A 201 0.33 15.22 -15.44
N ILE A 202 0.04 16.43 -15.01
CA ILE A 202 -1.22 17.14 -15.29
C ILE A 202 -1.39 17.36 -16.80
N LYS A 203 -0.32 17.79 -17.48
CA LYS A 203 -0.33 18.08 -18.92
C LYS A 203 -0.75 16.87 -19.74
N LYS A 204 -0.32 15.65 -19.40
CA LYS A 204 -0.71 14.42 -20.10
C LYS A 204 -2.22 14.25 -20.18
N PHE A 205 -2.94 14.52 -19.07
CA PHE A 205 -4.40 14.44 -19.06
C PHE A 205 -5.05 15.57 -19.84
N LYS A 206 -4.52 16.78 -19.75
CA LYS A 206 -5.02 17.94 -20.48
C LYS A 206 -4.89 17.79 -22.01
N ASP A 207 -3.78 17.25 -22.48
CA ASP A 207 -3.49 17.09 -23.92
C ASP A 207 -4.16 15.84 -24.52
N GLY A 208 -4.92 15.08 -23.71
CA GLY A 208 -5.59 13.86 -24.18
C GLY A 208 -4.63 12.70 -24.46
N ASP A 209 -3.37 12.78 -24.05
CA ASP A 209 -2.39 11.70 -24.15
C ASP A 209 -2.64 10.67 -23.05
N TYR A 210 -3.85 10.13 -23.07
CA TYR A 210 -4.32 9.13 -22.10
C TYR A 210 -3.76 7.72 -22.38
N GLY A 211 -2.91 7.54 -23.36
CA GLY A 211 -2.24 6.29 -23.65
C GLY A 211 -1.15 5.92 -22.64
N PHE A 212 -1.15 6.60 -21.50
CA PHE A 212 -0.17 6.37 -20.44
C PHE A 212 -0.43 5.03 -19.74
N GLU A 213 0.23 4.02 -20.26
CA GLU A 213 0.50 2.83 -19.47
C GLU A 213 1.54 3.21 -18.41
N PRO A 214 1.22 3.10 -17.10
CA PRO A 214 2.20 3.40 -16.05
C PRO A 214 3.52 2.71 -16.36
N ARG A 215 4.64 3.41 -16.19
CA ARG A 215 5.97 2.89 -16.57
C ARG A 215 6.26 1.51 -15.97
N TYR A 216 5.76 1.23 -14.76
CA TYR A 216 5.88 -0.08 -14.14
C TYR A 216 5.13 -1.17 -14.92
N MET A 217 3.96 -0.85 -15.49
CA MET A 217 3.21 -1.78 -16.36
C MET A 217 3.93 -1.99 -17.66
N LYS A 218 4.50 -0.95 -18.27
CA LYS A 218 5.34 -1.04 -19.46
C LYS A 218 6.56 -1.91 -19.21
N ILE A 219 7.27 -1.72 -18.10
CA ILE A 219 8.40 -2.57 -17.68
C ILE A 219 7.95 -4.03 -17.50
N GLN A 220 6.78 -4.26 -16.91
CA GLN A 220 6.20 -5.61 -16.76
C GLN A 220 5.84 -6.22 -18.12
N SER A 221 5.28 -5.43 -19.02
CA SER A 221 4.95 -5.83 -20.40
C SER A 221 6.21 -6.14 -21.21
N ASP A 222 7.19 -5.25 -21.22
CA ASP A 222 8.45 -5.41 -21.94
C ASP A 222 9.26 -6.61 -21.41
N ALA A 223 9.31 -6.79 -20.09
CA ALA A 223 9.91 -7.97 -19.49
C ALA A 223 9.16 -9.26 -19.86
N ALA A 224 7.85 -9.20 -20.07
CA ALA A 224 7.05 -10.32 -20.54
C ALA A 224 7.39 -10.71 -21.99
N HIS A 225 7.69 -9.73 -22.85
CA HIS A 225 8.08 -9.96 -24.25
C HIS A 225 9.55 -10.38 -24.40
N ALA A 226 10.46 -9.75 -23.66
CA ALA A 226 11.91 -10.05 -23.73
C ALA A 226 12.30 -11.45 -23.22
N GLY A 227 11.48 -12.08 -22.41
CA GLY A 227 11.82 -13.37 -21.77
C GLY A 227 11.57 -14.61 -22.61
N ARG A 228 10.99 -14.52 -23.80
CA ARG A 228 10.71 -15.70 -24.63
C ARG A 228 11.96 -16.35 -25.26
N GLY A 229 13.05 -15.59 -25.44
CA GLY A 229 14.26 -16.09 -26.12
C GLY A 229 15.39 -16.59 -25.23
N ARG A 230 15.51 -16.12 -23.98
CA ARG A 230 16.69 -16.41 -23.12
C ARG A 230 16.51 -17.49 -22.05
N GLN A 231 15.30 -17.95 -21.80
CA GLN A 231 15.02 -18.94 -20.72
C GLN A 231 15.19 -20.41 -21.12
N ILE A 232 15.38 -20.72 -22.39
CA ILE A 232 15.43 -22.11 -22.87
C ILE A 232 16.77 -22.81 -22.54
N SER A 233 17.89 -22.08 -22.47
CA SER A 233 19.20 -22.72 -22.32
C SER A 233 19.70 -22.95 -20.88
N SER A 234 19.20 -22.24 -19.87
CA SER A 234 19.64 -22.41 -18.48
C SER A 234 18.76 -23.31 -17.64
N GLN A 235 17.55 -23.61 -18.07
CA GLN A 235 16.57 -24.41 -17.33
C GLN A 235 16.69 -25.92 -17.56
N ILE A 236 17.35 -26.36 -18.62
CA ILE A 236 17.43 -27.80 -18.97
C ILE A 236 18.22 -28.61 -17.93
N ARG A 237 19.19 -28.04 -17.23
CA ARG A 237 20.02 -28.77 -16.23
C ARG A 237 19.42 -28.86 -14.82
N LYS A 238 18.45 -28.02 -14.44
CA LYS A 238 17.76 -28.10 -13.13
C LYS A 238 16.45 -28.87 -13.17
N VAL A 239 16.03 -29.34 -14.34
CA VAL A 239 14.67 -29.79 -14.63
C VAL A 239 14.37 -31.21 -14.13
N PHE A 240 15.35 -32.10 -13.98
CA PHE A 240 15.07 -33.51 -13.70
C PHE A 240 14.78 -33.87 -12.24
N SER A 241 15.22 -33.06 -11.26
CA SER A 241 14.95 -33.36 -9.83
C SER A 241 13.72 -32.67 -9.25
N THR A 242 13.17 -31.67 -9.94
CA THR A 242 12.03 -30.85 -9.46
C THR A 242 10.74 -31.06 -10.27
N LEU A 243 10.76 -31.92 -11.25
CA LEU A 243 9.68 -32.08 -12.26
C LEU A 243 8.31 -32.48 -11.68
N ARG A 244 8.28 -33.27 -10.62
CA ARG A 244 7.02 -33.74 -10.04
C ARG A 244 6.30 -32.62 -9.24
N LEU A 245 7.02 -31.86 -8.46
CA LEU A 245 6.49 -30.72 -7.69
C LEU A 245 6.11 -29.51 -8.57
N LEU A 246 6.92 -29.25 -9.62
CA LEU A 246 6.66 -28.19 -10.58
C LEU A 246 5.44 -28.49 -11.47
N SER A 247 5.19 -29.78 -11.80
CA SER A 247 4.05 -30.16 -12.66
C SER A 247 2.70 -29.88 -11.99
N ASP A 248 2.55 -30.16 -10.69
CA ASP A 248 1.30 -29.94 -9.96
C ASP A 248 1.03 -28.46 -9.71
N LYS A 249 2.07 -27.71 -9.38
CA LYS A 249 1.98 -26.25 -9.19
C LYS A 249 1.63 -25.53 -10.50
N HIS A 250 2.29 -25.88 -11.59
CA HIS A 250 1.98 -25.34 -12.91
C HIS A 250 0.60 -25.73 -13.42
N ARG A 251 0.17 -26.97 -13.14
CA ARG A 251 -1.16 -27.44 -13.51
C ARG A 251 -2.26 -26.72 -12.73
N LYS A 252 -2.11 -26.56 -11.42
CA LYS A 252 -3.05 -25.77 -10.58
C LYS A 252 -3.11 -24.33 -11.05
N TRP A 253 -1.96 -23.72 -11.32
CA TRP A 253 -1.88 -22.36 -11.85
C TRP A 253 -2.56 -22.22 -13.23
N ALA A 254 -2.26 -23.11 -14.17
CA ALA A 254 -2.86 -23.10 -15.50
C ALA A 254 -4.38 -23.31 -15.45
N THR A 255 -4.85 -24.19 -14.57
CA THR A 255 -6.28 -24.45 -14.36
C THR A 255 -6.99 -23.22 -13.78
N ALA A 256 -6.42 -22.61 -12.73
CA ALA A 256 -6.99 -21.41 -12.11
C ALA A 256 -7.04 -20.25 -13.12
N ARG A 257 -5.97 -20.07 -13.89
CA ARG A 257 -5.91 -19.03 -14.93
C ARG A 257 -6.92 -19.29 -16.07
N LYS A 258 -7.05 -20.54 -16.53
CA LYS A 258 -8.04 -20.90 -17.56
C LYS A 258 -9.45 -20.62 -17.06
N ALA A 259 -9.77 -21.00 -15.83
CA ALA A 259 -11.08 -20.73 -15.22
C ALA A 259 -11.35 -19.21 -15.11
N LEU A 260 -10.34 -18.41 -14.77
CA LEU A 260 -10.42 -16.96 -14.71
C LEU A 260 -10.75 -16.36 -16.09
N ILE A 261 -10.02 -16.76 -17.13
CA ILE A 261 -10.22 -16.28 -18.51
C ILE A 261 -11.62 -16.68 -19.00
N GLN A 262 -12.07 -17.92 -18.74
CA GLN A 262 -13.40 -18.38 -19.13
C GLN A 262 -14.51 -17.59 -18.41
N ALA A 263 -14.34 -17.33 -17.10
CA ALA A 263 -15.31 -16.53 -16.35
C ALA A 263 -15.43 -15.11 -16.90
N GLN A 264 -14.33 -14.48 -17.28
CA GLN A 264 -14.34 -13.16 -17.90
C GLN A 264 -14.94 -13.17 -19.32
N SER A 265 -14.67 -14.19 -20.14
CA SER A 265 -15.20 -14.25 -21.51
C SER A 265 -16.73 -14.37 -21.53
N VAL A 266 -17.32 -15.03 -20.53
CA VAL A 266 -18.78 -15.14 -20.37
C VAL A 266 -19.41 -13.80 -19.96
N ILE A 267 -18.71 -12.99 -19.15
CA ILE A 267 -19.20 -11.73 -18.62
C ILE A 267 -18.90 -10.57 -19.58
N GLY A 268 -17.75 -10.58 -20.25
CA GLY A 268 -17.27 -9.54 -21.16
C GLY A 268 -18.01 -9.43 -22.51
N GLN A 269 -19.07 -10.19 -22.73
CA GLN A 269 -19.97 -10.07 -23.91
C GLN A 269 -21.04 -9.00 -23.72
N SER A 270 -20.97 -8.20 -22.65
CA SER A 270 -21.91 -7.13 -22.41
C SER A 270 -21.75 -6.00 -23.44
N LYS A 271 -22.84 -5.70 -24.08
CA LYS A 271 -23.21 -4.76 -25.12
C LYS A 271 -22.55 -3.39 -25.01
N THR A 272 -22.53 -2.65 -26.11
CA THR A 272 -22.23 -1.23 -26.25
C THR A 272 -22.36 -0.43 -24.95
N PHE A 273 -21.19 -0.07 -24.33
CA PHE A 273 -21.17 0.87 -23.22
C PHE A 273 -21.36 2.30 -23.75
N GLY A 274 -21.89 3.20 -22.92
CA GLY A 274 -22.02 4.62 -23.25
C GLY A 274 -23.41 5.03 -23.76
N ALA A 275 -24.37 4.11 -23.77
CA ALA A 275 -25.78 4.46 -24.04
C ALA A 275 -26.46 5.17 -22.83
N LYS A 276 -25.93 4.95 -21.62
CA LYS A 276 -26.39 5.59 -20.38
C LYS A 276 -25.25 6.30 -19.68
N PRO A 277 -25.51 7.32 -18.85
CA PRO A 277 -24.50 7.86 -17.94
C PRO A 277 -23.94 6.74 -17.07
N TYR A 278 -22.65 6.80 -16.74
CA TYR A 278 -22.01 5.75 -15.92
C TYR A 278 -20.96 6.28 -14.96
N VAL A 279 -20.79 5.57 -13.85
CA VAL A 279 -19.66 5.67 -12.95
C VAL A 279 -18.60 4.65 -13.39
N TYR A 280 -17.36 5.07 -13.55
CA TYR A 280 -16.25 4.17 -13.85
C TYR A 280 -15.59 3.67 -12.57
N PHE A 281 -15.50 2.34 -12.39
CA PHE A 281 -14.83 1.69 -11.28
C PHE A 281 -13.77 0.71 -11.80
N PRO A 282 -12.49 1.12 -11.91
CA PRO A 282 -11.41 0.20 -12.23
C PRO A 282 -11.16 -0.75 -11.07
N LEU A 283 -11.14 -2.07 -11.34
CA LEU A 283 -10.73 -3.05 -10.35
C LEU A 283 -9.23 -2.97 -10.12
N HIS A 284 -8.84 -3.07 -8.86
CA HIS A 284 -7.45 -3.19 -8.49
C HIS A 284 -6.89 -4.56 -8.85
N TYR A 285 -5.62 -4.61 -9.16
CA TYR A 285 -4.88 -5.86 -9.19
C TYR A 285 -4.85 -6.46 -7.78
N GLU A 286 -5.03 -7.77 -7.67
CA GLU A 286 -4.85 -8.52 -6.44
C GLU A 286 -4.04 -9.79 -6.69
N PRO A 287 -3.26 -10.25 -5.68
CA PRO A 287 -3.09 -9.67 -4.34
C PRO A 287 -2.05 -8.54 -4.32
N GLU A 288 -2.42 -7.36 -3.81
CA GLU A 288 -1.55 -6.19 -3.73
C GLU A 288 -1.82 -5.36 -2.47
N ARG A 289 -0.83 -4.50 -2.11
CA ARG A 289 -0.89 -3.58 -0.98
C ARG A 289 -2.03 -2.56 -1.09
N THR A 290 -2.26 -2.03 -2.27
CA THR A 290 -3.27 -0.99 -2.55
C THR A 290 -4.69 -1.38 -2.18
N THR A 291 -5.00 -2.69 -2.12
CA THR A 291 -6.24 -3.19 -1.55
C THR A 291 -6.07 -3.67 -0.11
N THR A 292 -4.98 -4.37 0.19
CA THR A 292 -4.73 -4.96 1.51
C THR A 292 -3.29 -4.66 1.95
N PRO A 293 -3.05 -3.74 2.89
CA PRO A 293 -4.00 -3.14 3.84
C PRO A 293 -4.62 -1.78 3.45
N ASP A 294 -4.15 -1.08 2.41
CA ASP A 294 -4.49 0.33 2.15
C ASP A 294 -6.01 0.56 1.88
N GLY A 295 -6.72 -0.47 1.44
CA GLY A 295 -8.18 -0.45 1.29
C GLY A 295 -8.95 -0.44 2.61
N ALA A 296 -8.28 -0.67 3.74
CA ALA A 296 -8.87 -0.75 5.07
C ALA A 296 -10.13 -1.67 5.09
N MET A 297 -11.21 -1.25 5.71
CA MET A 297 -12.46 -2.02 5.74
C MET A 297 -13.10 -2.20 4.35
N TYR A 298 -12.71 -1.41 3.35
CA TYR A 298 -13.23 -1.48 1.98
C TYR A 298 -12.32 -2.28 1.03
N ARG A 299 -11.38 -3.07 1.56
CA ARG A 299 -10.47 -3.90 0.77
C ARG A 299 -11.18 -4.89 -0.18
N ASP A 300 -12.40 -5.30 0.19
CA ASP A 300 -13.24 -6.15 -0.66
C ASP A 300 -13.92 -5.31 -1.75
N GLN A 301 -13.46 -5.48 -2.97
CA GLN A 301 -13.94 -4.74 -4.13
C GLN A 301 -15.41 -5.01 -4.46
N LEU A 302 -15.95 -6.21 -4.12
CA LEU A 302 -17.39 -6.51 -4.26
C LEU A 302 -18.20 -5.70 -3.25
N GLN A 303 -17.72 -5.61 -2.01
CA GLN A 303 -18.37 -4.80 -0.98
C GLN A 303 -18.37 -3.31 -1.38
N ALA A 304 -17.23 -2.79 -1.82
CA ALA A 304 -17.13 -1.40 -2.27
C ALA A 304 -18.10 -1.10 -3.44
N LEU A 305 -18.21 -2.02 -4.40
CA LEU A 305 -19.17 -1.90 -5.51
C LEU A 305 -20.63 -1.98 -5.07
N ALA A 306 -20.96 -2.84 -4.10
CA ALA A 306 -22.32 -2.91 -3.54
C ALA A 306 -22.68 -1.61 -2.81
N LEU A 307 -21.74 -1.04 -2.04
CA LEU A 307 -21.90 0.25 -1.37
C LEU A 307 -22.03 1.40 -2.39
N LEU A 308 -21.21 1.40 -3.45
CA LEU A 308 -21.33 2.36 -4.53
C LEU A 308 -22.71 2.27 -5.18
N ARG A 309 -23.21 1.08 -5.46
CA ARG A 309 -24.55 0.88 -6.06
C ARG A 309 -25.68 1.45 -5.20
N SER A 310 -25.55 1.39 -3.88
CA SER A 310 -26.58 1.93 -2.97
C SER A 310 -26.70 3.45 -3.00
N ILE A 311 -25.68 4.15 -3.53
CA ILE A 311 -25.65 5.62 -3.64
C ILE A 311 -26.01 6.08 -5.06
N VAL A 312 -25.54 5.35 -6.07
CA VAL A 312 -25.70 5.70 -7.49
C VAL A 312 -27.14 5.41 -7.93
N PRO A 313 -27.85 6.33 -8.62
CA PRO A 313 -29.22 6.10 -9.11
C PRO A 313 -29.30 4.97 -10.15
N ASP A 314 -30.47 4.34 -10.31
CA ASP A 314 -30.65 3.21 -11.23
C ASP A 314 -30.48 3.57 -12.71
N GLU A 315 -30.64 4.83 -13.08
CA GLU A 315 -30.43 5.35 -14.42
C GLU A 315 -28.94 5.45 -14.81
N VAL A 316 -28.06 5.43 -13.80
CA VAL A 316 -26.62 5.51 -13.96
C VAL A 316 -26.01 4.12 -13.81
N GLU A 317 -25.30 3.66 -14.82
CA GLU A 317 -24.60 2.38 -14.80
C GLU A 317 -23.32 2.44 -13.98
N ILE A 318 -22.84 1.30 -13.48
CA ILE A 318 -21.50 1.15 -12.92
C ILE A 318 -20.69 0.32 -13.92
N ILE A 319 -19.72 0.95 -14.57
CA ILE A 319 -18.82 0.29 -15.50
C ILE A 319 -17.57 -0.13 -14.77
N VAL A 320 -17.33 -1.44 -14.78
CA VAL A 320 -16.19 -2.08 -14.12
C VAL A 320 -15.24 -2.63 -15.19
N LYS A 321 -13.95 -2.45 -14.98
CA LYS A 321 -12.90 -3.03 -15.82
C LYS A 321 -11.83 -3.68 -14.97
N GLU A 322 -11.40 -4.89 -15.37
CA GLU A 322 -10.33 -5.60 -14.68
C GLU A 322 -8.96 -4.94 -14.91
N HIS A 323 -8.10 -5.00 -13.90
CA HIS A 323 -6.73 -4.48 -14.01
C HIS A 323 -5.92 -5.33 -15.01
N PRO A 324 -5.19 -4.73 -15.95
CA PRO A 324 -4.45 -5.48 -16.96
C PRO A 324 -3.44 -6.48 -16.39
N SER A 325 -2.78 -6.15 -15.26
CA SER A 325 -1.82 -7.05 -14.58
C SER A 325 -2.46 -8.35 -14.07
N THR A 326 -3.78 -8.40 -13.87
CA THR A 326 -4.49 -9.65 -13.50
C THR A 326 -4.33 -10.73 -14.57
N HIS A 327 -4.21 -10.33 -15.83
CA HIS A 327 -4.01 -11.23 -16.97
C HIS A 327 -2.56 -11.49 -17.33
N ASN A 328 -1.63 -10.76 -16.75
CA ASN A 328 -0.21 -10.96 -17.01
C ASN A 328 0.26 -12.31 -16.44
N HIS A 329 0.82 -13.16 -17.29
CA HIS A 329 1.25 -14.54 -16.94
C HIS A 329 2.37 -14.60 -15.90
N ARG A 330 3.10 -13.51 -15.66
CA ARG A 330 4.15 -13.40 -14.65
C ARG A 330 3.63 -12.91 -13.30
N MET A 331 2.39 -12.43 -13.28
CA MET A 331 1.76 -11.89 -12.09
C MET A 331 0.87 -12.94 -11.41
N LEU A 332 0.48 -12.68 -10.19
CA LEU A 332 -0.28 -13.59 -9.35
C LEU A 332 -1.80 -13.32 -9.37
N GLY A 333 -2.32 -12.60 -10.38
CA GLY A 333 -3.73 -12.22 -10.47
C GLY A 333 -4.72 -13.38 -10.35
N HIS A 334 -4.33 -14.59 -10.77
CA HIS A 334 -5.11 -15.80 -10.61
C HIS A 334 -5.30 -16.24 -9.13
N LEU A 335 -4.47 -15.75 -8.21
CA LEU A 335 -4.64 -15.97 -6.76
C LEU A 335 -5.56 -14.91 -6.15
N GLY A 336 -5.63 -13.73 -6.74
CA GLY A 336 -6.48 -12.63 -6.27
C GLY A 336 -7.91 -12.65 -6.82
N ARG A 337 -8.20 -13.52 -7.79
CA ARG A 337 -9.52 -13.64 -8.42
C ARG A 337 -9.98 -15.10 -8.50
N HIS A 338 -11.26 -15.31 -8.25
CA HIS A 338 -11.92 -16.59 -8.43
C HIS A 338 -13.10 -16.42 -9.40
N PRO A 339 -13.50 -17.44 -10.21
CA PRO A 339 -14.67 -17.35 -11.09
C PRO A 339 -15.95 -16.90 -10.39
N ARG A 340 -16.12 -17.27 -9.12
CA ARG A 340 -17.27 -16.81 -8.31
C ARG A 340 -17.28 -15.30 -8.04
N HIS A 341 -16.12 -14.65 -8.05
CA HIS A 341 -16.04 -13.19 -7.94
C HIS A 341 -16.75 -12.52 -9.10
N TYR A 342 -16.51 -12.94 -10.33
CA TYR A 342 -17.19 -12.40 -11.51
C TYR A 342 -18.67 -12.71 -11.52
N LYS A 343 -19.06 -13.93 -11.07
CA LYS A 343 -20.48 -14.28 -10.89
C LYS A 343 -21.16 -13.41 -9.83
N ALA A 344 -20.45 -12.98 -8.80
CA ALA A 344 -20.97 -12.04 -7.80
C ALA A 344 -21.14 -10.63 -8.37
N LEU A 345 -20.19 -10.16 -9.19
CA LEU A 345 -20.29 -8.88 -9.89
C LEU A 345 -21.60 -8.79 -10.73
N THR A 346 -21.96 -9.85 -11.45
CA THR A 346 -23.20 -9.85 -12.28
C THR A 346 -24.48 -9.80 -11.47
N ARG A 347 -24.45 -9.97 -10.16
CA ARG A 347 -25.62 -9.83 -9.28
C ARG A 347 -25.84 -8.40 -8.78
N ILE A 348 -24.88 -7.52 -9.00
CA ILE A 348 -25.02 -6.10 -8.66
C ILE A 348 -25.83 -5.46 -9.81
N ALA A 349 -27.00 -4.92 -9.51
CA ALA A 349 -27.88 -4.32 -10.50
C ALA A 349 -27.20 -3.13 -11.19
N GLY A 350 -27.37 -2.99 -12.51
CA GLY A 350 -26.81 -1.89 -13.29
C GLY A 350 -25.28 -1.90 -13.38
N LEU A 351 -24.61 -3.04 -13.10
CA LEU A 351 -23.17 -3.20 -13.26
C LEU A 351 -22.85 -3.90 -14.59
N SER A 352 -21.89 -3.34 -15.32
CA SER A 352 -21.35 -3.91 -16.56
C SER A 352 -19.84 -4.11 -16.43
N LEU A 353 -19.35 -5.34 -16.65
CA LEU A 353 -17.92 -5.66 -16.66
C LEU A 353 -17.38 -5.63 -18.08
N LEU A 354 -16.42 -4.77 -18.34
CA LEU A 354 -15.75 -4.65 -19.64
C LEU A 354 -14.47 -5.47 -19.71
N PRO A 355 -14.04 -5.86 -20.94
CA PRO A 355 -12.74 -6.49 -21.15
C PRO A 355 -11.57 -5.65 -20.63
N HIS A 356 -10.55 -6.30 -20.06
CA HIS A 356 -9.36 -5.62 -19.56
C HIS A 356 -8.60 -4.83 -20.63
N THR A 357 -8.80 -5.16 -21.90
CA THR A 357 -8.24 -4.47 -23.07
C THR A 357 -8.94 -3.16 -23.42
N THR A 358 -10.11 -2.88 -22.82
CA THR A 358 -10.80 -1.61 -23.05
C THR A 358 -9.93 -0.45 -22.57
N PRO A 359 -9.68 0.59 -23.39
CA PRO A 359 -8.83 1.70 -23.00
C PRO A 359 -9.41 2.46 -21.79
N SER A 360 -8.63 2.59 -20.71
CA SER A 360 -9.06 3.28 -19.48
C SER A 360 -9.37 4.76 -19.69
N ASN A 361 -8.65 5.40 -20.62
CA ASN A 361 -8.86 6.79 -21.01
C ASN A 361 -10.27 7.06 -21.57
N GLN A 362 -10.78 6.17 -22.44
CA GLN A 362 -12.14 6.29 -22.98
C GLN A 362 -13.17 6.19 -21.87
N LEU A 363 -12.93 5.31 -20.87
CA LEU A 363 -13.81 5.14 -19.74
C LEU A 363 -13.77 6.34 -18.79
N LEU A 364 -12.59 6.90 -18.55
CA LEU A 364 -12.40 8.10 -17.74
C LEU A 364 -13.00 9.35 -18.37
N SER A 365 -12.80 9.56 -19.67
CA SER A 365 -13.32 10.75 -20.36
C SER A 365 -14.85 10.73 -20.47
N GLY A 366 -15.45 9.55 -20.68
CA GLY A 366 -16.89 9.40 -20.89
C GLY A 366 -17.72 9.25 -19.61
N CYS A 367 -17.12 9.01 -18.45
CA CYS A 367 -17.87 8.80 -17.21
C CYS A 367 -18.42 10.11 -16.62
N VAL A 368 -19.51 10.01 -15.83
CA VAL A 368 -20.04 11.13 -15.04
C VAL A 368 -19.35 11.24 -13.69
N ALA A 369 -18.77 10.16 -13.19
CA ALA A 369 -17.97 10.12 -11.97
C ALA A 369 -17.01 8.92 -12.00
N VAL A 370 -15.97 8.97 -11.19
CA VAL A 370 -15.01 7.88 -10.98
C VAL A 370 -15.11 7.40 -9.54
N ALA A 371 -15.03 6.09 -9.32
CA ALA A 371 -14.92 5.54 -7.99
C ALA A 371 -13.81 4.48 -7.93
N THR A 372 -13.09 4.40 -6.82
CA THR A 372 -12.00 3.43 -6.64
C THR A 372 -11.74 3.15 -5.16
N ILE A 373 -11.01 2.09 -4.83
CA ILE A 373 -10.57 1.91 -3.43
C ILE A 373 -9.43 2.87 -3.12
N THR A 374 -8.27 2.75 -3.80
CA THR A 374 -7.10 3.62 -3.60
C THR A 374 -6.39 3.96 -4.91
N GLY A 375 -7.00 3.60 -6.05
CA GLY A 375 -6.38 3.72 -7.37
C GLY A 375 -6.20 5.17 -7.82
N THR A 376 -5.18 5.44 -8.62
CA THR A 376 -4.91 6.77 -9.20
C THR A 376 -6.04 7.28 -10.10
N ALA A 377 -6.94 6.40 -10.53
CA ALA A 377 -8.06 6.76 -11.39
C ALA A 377 -8.95 7.87 -10.79
N ALA A 378 -9.08 7.97 -9.45
CA ALA A 378 -9.81 9.07 -8.84
C ALA A 378 -9.07 10.40 -8.98
N LEU A 379 -7.75 10.44 -8.78
CA LEU A 379 -6.95 11.64 -9.04
C LEU A 379 -6.98 12.03 -10.53
N GLU A 380 -6.87 11.04 -11.41
CA GLU A 380 -6.95 11.23 -12.86
C GLU A 380 -8.33 11.80 -13.27
N GLY A 381 -9.39 11.26 -12.68
CA GLY A 381 -10.75 11.79 -12.84
C GLY A 381 -10.89 13.23 -12.34
N ALA A 382 -10.35 13.53 -11.15
CA ALA A 382 -10.33 14.87 -10.58
C ALA A 382 -9.60 15.88 -11.50
N ILE A 383 -8.45 15.51 -12.06
CA ILE A 383 -7.71 16.32 -13.04
C ILE A 383 -8.55 16.60 -14.30
N LEU A 384 -9.37 15.64 -14.72
CA LEU A 384 -10.30 15.78 -15.85
C LEU A 384 -11.61 16.51 -15.48
N GLY A 385 -11.70 17.07 -14.28
CA GLY A 385 -12.90 17.77 -13.80
C GLY A 385 -14.08 16.84 -13.49
N LYS A 386 -13.83 15.53 -13.28
CA LYS A 386 -14.85 14.57 -12.89
C LYS A 386 -14.93 14.43 -11.38
N PRO A 387 -16.14 14.32 -10.81
CA PRO A 387 -16.29 13.90 -9.42
C PRO A 387 -15.61 12.56 -9.19
N ALA A 388 -14.84 12.42 -8.12
CA ALA A 388 -14.13 11.21 -7.83
C ALA A 388 -14.32 10.74 -6.39
N LEU A 389 -14.66 9.46 -6.21
CA LEU A 389 -14.89 8.84 -4.92
C LEU A 389 -13.78 7.82 -4.63
N TYR A 390 -13.23 7.83 -3.43
CA TYR A 390 -12.32 6.79 -2.97
C TYR A 390 -12.80 6.18 -1.65
N PHE A 391 -12.52 4.88 -1.46
CA PHE A 391 -12.98 4.13 -0.29
C PHE A 391 -11.87 3.91 0.75
N GLY A 392 -10.64 3.65 0.32
CA GLY A 392 -9.50 3.34 1.19
C GLY A 392 -8.64 4.56 1.51
N ASN A 393 -7.34 4.34 1.66
CA ASN A 393 -6.35 5.34 2.04
C ASN A 393 -5.35 5.62 0.91
N PRO A 394 -5.76 6.33 -0.18
CA PRO A 394 -4.85 6.66 -1.26
C PRO A 394 -3.81 7.72 -0.82
N TRP A 395 -2.72 7.81 -1.56
CA TRP A 395 -1.70 8.82 -1.31
C TRP A 395 -2.18 10.26 -1.53
N TYR A 396 -3.20 10.45 -2.38
CA TYR A 396 -3.80 11.76 -2.73
C TYR A 396 -5.04 12.10 -1.88
N GLN A 397 -5.16 11.60 -0.67
CA GLN A 397 -6.25 11.98 0.25
C GLN A 397 -6.40 13.50 0.32
N ASP A 398 -7.64 13.97 0.41
CA ASP A 398 -8.00 15.40 0.49
C ASP A 398 -7.69 16.23 -0.77
N CYS A 399 -7.36 15.59 -1.89
CA CYS A 399 -7.21 16.29 -3.16
C CYS A 399 -8.56 16.90 -3.61
N PRO A 400 -8.59 18.16 -4.07
CA PRO A 400 -9.81 18.75 -4.61
C PRO A 400 -10.47 17.89 -5.68
N ASN A 401 -11.79 17.94 -5.80
CA ASN A 401 -12.63 17.08 -6.64
C ASN A 401 -12.65 15.60 -6.25
N THR A 402 -12.03 15.21 -5.14
CA THR A 402 -12.13 13.86 -4.60
C THR A 402 -12.90 13.84 -3.29
N LEU A 403 -13.69 12.79 -3.08
CA LEU A 403 -14.41 12.53 -1.83
C LEU A 403 -14.00 11.18 -1.26
N ARG A 404 -13.85 11.13 0.06
CA ARG A 404 -13.79 9.86 0.78
C ARG A 404 -15.19 9.31 0.97
N TYR A 405 -15.37 8.01 0.74
CA TYR A 405 -16.63 7.34 1.03
C TYR A 405 -17.00 7.48 2.52
N ASP A 406 -18.21 7.93 2.76
CA ASP A 406 -18.88 7.93 4.06
C ASP A 406 -20.32 7.37 3.86
N GLN A 407 -20.85 6.70 4.86
CA GLN A 407 -22.20 6.10 4.79
C GLN A 407 -23.33 7.15 4.63
N LYS A 408 -23.04 8.41 4.93
CA LYS A 408 -24.01 9.51 4.80
C LYS A 408 -23.96 10.20 3.44
N LEU A 409 -22.96 9.88 2.59
CA LEU A 409 -22.84 10.47 1.26
C LEU A 409 -24.02 10.13 0.38
N THR A 410 -24.51 11.13 -0.33
CA THR A 410 -25.53 10.99 -1.37
C THR A 410 -24.91 11.14 -2.77
N TRP A 411 -25.63 10.70 -3.78
CA TRP A 411 -25.23 10.92 -5.18
C TRP A 411 -25.03 12.41 -5.50
N LYS A 412 -25.88 13.27 -4.93
CA LYS A 412 -25.76 14.72 -5.09
C LYS A 412 -24.44 15.25 -4.55
N ASP A 413 -24.00 14.79 -3.39
CA ASP A 413 -22.73 15.20 -2.79
C ASP A 413 -21.55 14.84 -3.69
N ILE A 414 -21.60 13.64 -4.29
CA ILE A 414 -20.57 13.19 -5.25
C ILE A 414 -20.52 14.12 -6.45
N LEU A 415 -21.66 14.42 -7.08
CA LEU A 415 -21.69 15.31 -8.26
C LEU A 415 -21.24 16.74 -7.95
N GLN A 416 -21.51 17.23 -6.75
CA GLN A 416 -21.14 18.58 -6.32
C GLN A 416 -19.64 18.68 -5.94
N SER A 417 -18.93 17.57 -5.75
CA SER A 417 -17.52 17.59 -5.35
C SER A 417 -16.56 18.10 -6.44
N SER A 418 -16.97 18.13 -7.70
CA SER A 418 -16.12 18.53 -8.84
C SER A 418 -16.20 20.03 -9.16
N SER A 419 -16.22 20.87 -8.13
CA SER A 419 -16.33 22.33 -8.29
C SER A 419 -14.97 23.04 -8.42
N SER A 420 -13.87 22.36 -8.11
CA SER A 420 -12.53 22.96 -8.12
C SER A 420 -11.92 22.94 -9.52
N SER A 421 -11.21 24.03 -9.83
CA SER A 421 -10.47 24.13 -11.09
C SER A 421 -9.23 23.23 -11.10
N LEU A 422 -8.69 22.95 -12.28
CA LEU A 422 -7.43 22.24 -12.44
C LEU A 422 -6.27 22.94 -11.72
N GLU A 423 -6.29 24.28 -11.67
CA GLU A 423 -5.28 25.06 -10.95
C GLU A 423 -5.32 24.78 -9.44
N HIS A 424 -6.50 24.67 -8.83
CA HIS A 424 -6.61 24.28 -7.41
C HIS A 424 -6.05 22.89 -7.14
N ILE A 425 -6.22 21.94 -8.06
CA ILE A 425 -5.61 20.60 -7.92
C ILE A 425 -4.08 20.69 -7.99
N ARG A 426 -3.56 21.50 -8.92
CA ARG A 426 -2.13 21.76 -9.05
C ARG A 426 -1.56 22.42 -7.80
N GLU A 427 -2.22 23.46 -7.31
CA GLU A 427 -1.85 24.16 -6.07
C GLU A 427 -1.84 23.21 -4.88
N TRP A 428 -2.85 22.34 -4.77
CA TRP A 428 -2.89 21.33 -3.71
C TRP A 428 -1.72 20.36 -3.80
N LEU A 429 -1.39 19.84 -4.99
CA LEU A 429 -0.24 18.96 -5.20
C LEU A 429 1.07 19.66 -4.82
N VAL A 430 1.27 20.90 -5.26
CA VAL A 430 2.46 21.71 -4.95
C VAL A 430 2.56 22.00 -3.45
N ALA A 431 1.45 22.40 -2.83
CA ALA A 431 1.41 22.66 -1.38
C ALA A 431 1.73 21.40 -0.57
N THR A 432 1.16 20.25 -0.96
CA THR A 432 1.45 18.98 -0.30
C THR A 432 2.92 18.57 -0.47
N LEU A 433 3.48 18.71 -1.67
CA LEU A 433 4.90 18.48 -1.93
C LEU A 433 5.80 19.34 -1.03
N THR A 434 5.46 20.62 -0.95
CA THR A 434 6.25 21.58 -0.17
C THR A 434 6.19 21.31 1.34
N SER A 435 5.01 20.92 1.84
CA SER A 435 4.77 20.85 3.29
C SER A 435 5.01 19.46 3.88
N HIS A 436 4.83 18.38 3.11
CA HIS A 436 4.76 17.04 3.67
C HIS A 436 5.69 16.02 3.01
N VAL A 437 6.28 16.33 1.84
CA VAL A 437 7.03 15.34 1.06
C VAL A 437 8.52 15.62 1.13
N VAL A 438 9.29 14.59 1.45
CA VAL A 438 10.76 14.60 1.34
C VAL A 438 11.19 13.79 0.11
N PRO A 439 12.34 14.10 -0.51
CA PRO A 439 12.86 13.25 -1.59
C PRO A 439 13.09 11.82 -1.10
N GLY A 440 12.87 10.85 -1.98
CA GLY A 440 13.23 9.47 -1.68
C GLY A 440 12.32 8.40 -2.27
N THR A 441 12.77 7.17 -2.14
CA THR A 441 12.03 5.95 -2.49
C THR A 441 12.12 4.90 -1.40
N ILE A 442 11.13 4.01 -1.34
CA ILE A 442 11.00 3.03 -0.26
C ILE A 442 11.94 1.83 -0.47
N ASN A 443 11.96 1.24 -1.65
CA ASN A 443 12.62 -0.03 -1.90
C ASN A 443 13.50 0.00 -3.17
N PRO A 444 14.39 -0.99 -3.40
CA PRO A 444 15.30 -0.99 -4.54
C PRO A 444 14.61 -0.98 -5.91
N SER A 445 13.40 -1.53 -6.03
CA SER A 445 12.66 -1.50 -7.31
C SER A 445 12.13 -0.10 -7.62
N ASN A 446 11.70 0.66 -6.61
CA ASN A 446 11.33 2.06 -6.79
C ASN A 446 12.55 2.92 -7.16
N GLU A 447 13.72 2.68 -6.55
CA GLU A 447 14.96 3.35 -6.94
C GLU A 447 15.28 3.10 -8.41
N SER A 448 15.18 1.86 -8.88
CA SER A 448 15.38 1.51 -10.29
C SER A 448 14.35 2.18 -11.21
N TYR A 449 13.08 2.30 -10.76
CA TYR A 449 12.03 2.97 -11.49
C TYR A 449 12.31 4.46 -11.70
N PHE A 450 12.83 5.12 -10.68
CA PHE A 450 13.22 6.54 -10.70
C PHE A 450 14.71 6.76 -10.95
N SER A 451 15.39 5.83 -11.62
CA SER A 451 16.86 5.83 -11.79
C SER A 451 17.45 7.15 -12.27
N ARG A 452 16.72 7.92 -13.11
CA ARG A 452 17.19 9.24 -13.59
C ARG A 452 17.44 10.26 -12.47
N TRP A 453 16.72 10.15 -11.35
CA TRP A 453 16.93 11.02 -10.18
C TRP A 453 18.19 10.63 -9.42
N TYR A 454 18.52 9.35 -9.43
CA TYR A 454 19.65 8.77 -8.70
C TYR A 454 20.98 8.86 -9.46
N THR A 455 21.00 9.49 -10.64
CA THR A 455 22.23 9.87 -11.33
C THR A 455 22.87 11.13 -10.74
N ASN A 456 22.17 11.85 -9.87
CA ASN A 456 22.62 13.06 -9.21
C ASN A 456 22.92 12.78 -7.73
N ASP A 457 24.16 13.00 -7.31
CA ASP A 457 24.58 12.81 -5.90
C ASP A 457 23.89 13.79 -4.94
N THR A 458 23.52 14.99 -5.43
CA THR A 458 22.72 15.96 -4.65
C THR A 458 21.38 15.34 -4.23
N PHE A 459 20.70 14.62 -5.13
CA PHE A 459 19.43 13.96 -4.80
C PHE A 459 19.59 12.92 -3.69
N ARG A 460 20.67 12.13 -3.72
CA ARG A 460 20.94 11.12 -2.67
C ARG A 460 21.17 11.78 -1.30
N THR A 461 21.85 12.92 -1.29
CA THR A 461 22.07 13.71 -0.07
C THR A 461 20.76 14.29 0.44
N GLU A 462 19.97 14.92 -0.45
CA GLU A 462 18.65 15.46 -0.11
C GLU A 462 17.68 14.36 0.38
N GLU A 463 17.74 13.15 -0.20
CA GLU A 463 16.98 11.99 0.24
C GLU A 463 17.33 11.60 1.68
N PHE A 464 18.61 11.42 1.95
CA PHE A 464 19.06 10.97 3.27
C PHE A 464 18.74 12.02 4.36
N GLU A 465 19.13 13.27 4.13
CA GLU A 465 18.92 14.34 5.11
C GLU A 465 17.43 14.67 5.28
N GLY A 466 16.64 14.66 4.19
CA GLY A 466 15.19 14.91 4.26
C GLY A 466 14.46 13.86 5.11
N ILE A 467 14.75 12.57 4.89
CA ILE A 467 14.13 11.49 5.68
C ILE A 467 14.63 11.53 7.13
N PHE A 468 15.93 11.78 7.34
CA PHE A 468 16.50 11.88 8.67
C PHE A 468 15.85 13.02 9.47
N ASN A 469 15.76 14.21 8.90
CA ASN A 469 15.25 15.40 9.58
C ASN A 469 13.77 15.27 9.94
N ILE A 470 12.91 14.78 9.03
CA ILE A 470 11.49 14.59 9.35
C ILE A 470 11.31 13.56 10.47
N LEU A 471 12.03 12.44 10.46
CA LEU A 471 11.99 11.45 11.54
C LEU A 471 12.49 12.02 12.87
N LYS A 472 13.63 12.71 12.86
CA LYS A 472 14.22 13.37 14.03
C LYS A 472 13.22 14.31 14.68
N ASN A 473 12.60 15.20 13.90
CA ASN A 473 11.67 16.20 14.41
C ASN A 473 10.43 15.56 15.04
N VAL A 474 9.83 14.58 14.34
CA VAL A 474 8.64 13.87 14.84
C VAL A 474 8.94 13.06 16.11
N LEU A 475 10.09 12.39 16.17
CA LEU A 475 10.48 11.63 17.35
C LEU A 475 10.84 12.53 18.54
N LEU A 476 11.52 13.65 18.34
CA LEU A 476 11.84 14.60 19.41
C LEU A 476 10.58 15.33 19.92
N GLN A 477 9.62 15.64 19.04
CA GLN A 477 8.34 16.19 19.45
C GLN A 477 7.58 15.20 20.35
N GLN A 478 7.56 13.92 19.99
CA GLN A 478 6.92 12.88 20.81
C GLN A 478 7.53 12.77 22.22
N VAL A 479 8.85 12.92 22.34
CA VAL A 479 9.52 12.94 23.66
C VAL A 479 9.02 14.12 24.50
N LYS A 480 8.89 15.30 23.90
CA LYS A 480 8.38 16.50 24.62
C LYS A 480 6.94 16.28 25.09
N GLU A 481 6.07 15.75 24.23
CA GLU A 481 4.66 15.45 24.57
C GLU A 481 4.54 14.42 25.70
N ASN A 482 5.36 13.36 25.65
CA ASN A 482 5.38 12.33 26.69
C ASN A 482 5.83 12.90 28.05
N ASN A 483 6.86 13.74 28.06
CA ASN A 483 7.35 14.40 29.27
C ASN A 483 6.31 15.36 29.87
N GLN A 484 5.59 16.11 29.05
CA GLN A 484 4.50 17.00 29.49
C GLN A 484 3.35 16.20 30.13
N LYS A 485 2.94 15.10 29.50
CA LYS A 485 1.89 14.21 30.05
C LYS A 485 2.29 13.61 31.42
N GLN A 486 3.56 13.23 31.56
CA GLN A 486 4.07 12.72 32.84
C GLN A 486 4.08 13.80 33.93
N ALA A 487 4.50 15.02 33.59
CA ALA A 487 4.51 16.14 34.52
C ALA A 487 3.08 16.52 35.00
N LEU A 488 2.08 16.50 34.12
CA LEU A 488 0.69 16.74 34.44
C LEU A 488 0.10 15.65 35.34
N ASN A 489 0.47 14.38 35.14
CA ASN A 489 0.00 13.27 35.97
C ASN A 489 0.64 13.25 37.37
N VAL A 490 1.81 13.83 37.56
CA VAL A 490 2.49 13.97 38.88
C VAL A 490 1.88 15.11 39.69
N ASN A 491 1.48 16.21 39.03
CA ASN A 491 0.90 17.39 39.69
C ASN A 491 -0.61 17.27 39.95
N GLY A 492 -1.27 16.23 39.43
CA GLY A 492 -2.70 15.96 39.63
C GLY A 492 -3.00 14.90 40.71
N LYS A 493 -1.98 14.40 41.41
CA LYS A 493 -2.09 13.56 42.62
C LYS A 493 -1.67 14.36 43.82
#